data_257b0b340f0e35c2a3cb994dbaae5340
#
_entry.id   257b0b340f0e35c2a3cb994dbaae5340
#
_cell.length_a   1.000
_cell.length_b   1.000
_cell.length_c   1.000
_cell.angle_alpha   90.00
_cell.angle_beta   90.00
_cell.angle_gamma   90.00
#
_symmetry.space_group_name_H-M   'P 1'
#
loop_
_entity.id
_entity.type
_entity.pdbx_description
1 polymer ?
#
loop_
_entity_poly.entity_id
_entity_poly.type
_entity_poly.pdbx_seq_one_letter_code
_entity_poly.pdbx_strand_id
1 'polypeptide(L)'
;KGDPEDDSCDHSDNDDTQDEEEFSNPEVYTEEEMEAVEGHIEQYFGKVENVFHELVSPDIHVDICIVPPTEERDYYTLVTMGMGAHRMNVPEELAEYKLERAELAIALPADWKLVQESMQDERWYWPIRLLKVLARLPIATDTSLGFAPTMDNKANFAENTKLCADIPTCPKSTEQGGEA
;
A
#
# COMPACT_ATOMS: atom_id res chain seq x y z
N LYS A 1 -72.72 -15.57 31.55
CA LYS A 1 -71.90 -14.59 32.31
C LYS A 1 -70.47 -15.08 32.24
N GLY A 2 -69.71 -14.49 31.44
CA GLY A 2 -68.29 -14.71 31.26
C GLY A 2 -67.83 -13.83 30.15
N ASP A 3 -67.13 -12.77 30.47
CA ASP A 3 -66.58 -11.80 29.57
C ASP A 3 -65.45 -12.41 28.74
N PRO A 4 -65.25 -12.06 27.49
CA PRO A 4 -64.08 -12.43 26.71
C PRO A 4 -62.94 -11.46 27.00
N GLU A 5 -61.80 -11.99 27.38
CA GLU A 5 -60.56 -11.25 27.51
C GLU A 5 -59.98 -10.91 26.16
N ASP A 6 -59.69 -9.64 25.98
CA ASP A 6 -59.06 -8.98 24.84
C ASP A 6 -57.55 -9.27 24.85
N ASP A 7 -57.08 -10.10 23.95
CA ASP A 7 -55.67 -10.45 23.79
C ASP A 7 -55.07 -9.60 22.66
N SER A 8 -54.59 -8.41 23.03
CA SER A 8 -53.87 -7.51 22.13
C SER A 8 -52.43 -8.00 21.99
N CYS A 9 -52.16 -8.70 20.88
CA CYS A 9 -50.79 -9.00 20.47
C CYS A 9 -50.12 -7.71 19.97
N ASP A 10 -49.22 -7.22 20.77
CA ASP A 10 -48.27 -6.16 20.44
C ASP A 10 -47.24 -6.71 19.43
N HIS A 11 -47.38 -6.28 18.21
CA HIS A 11 -46.38 -6.54 17.15
C HIS A 11 -45.30 -5.45 17.30
N SER A 12 -44.23 -5.79 18.02
CA SER A 12 -43.00 -5.04 17.96
C SER A 12 -42.32 -5.29 16.60
N ASP A 13 -42.47 -4.35 15.72
CA ASP A 13 -41.69 -4.28 14.47
C ASP A 13 -40.21 -4.11 14.86
N ASN A 14 -39.45 -5.20 14.73
CA ASN A 14 -38.00 -5.14 14.70
C ASN A 14 -37.64 -4.52 13.35
N ASP A 15 -37.36 -3.22 13.38
CA ASP A 15 -36.66 -2.50 12.32
C ASP A 15 -35.19 -2.94 12.34
N ASP A 16 -34.92 -4.08 11.68
CA ASP A 16 -33.57 -4.50 11.30
C ASP A 16 -33.09 -3.55 10.20
N THR A 17 -32.66 -2.37 10.59
CA THR A 17 -31.78 -1.57 9.76
C THR A 17 -30.47 -2.33 9.60
N GLN A 18 -30.40 -3.18 8.59
CA GLN A 18 -29.17 -3.67 8.03
C GLN A 18 -28.38 -2.45 7.56
N ASP A 19 -27.40 -2.02 8.33
CA ASP A 19 -26.33 -1.18 7.84
C ASP A 19 -25.65 -1.96 6.70
N GLU A 20 -26.13 -1.78 5.49
CA GLU A 20 -25.41 -2.14 4.29
C GLU A 20 -24.16 -1.26 4.30
N GLU A 21 -23.05 -1.81 4.83
CA GLU A 21 -21.73 -1.23 4.61
C GLU A 21 -21.58 -1.14 3.10
N GLU A 22 -21.72 0.08 2.58
CA GLU A 22 -21.49 0.42 1.19
C GLU A 22 -20.00 0.16 0.92
N PHE A 23 -19.68 -1.07 0.48
CA PHE A 23 -18.35 -1.41 0.00
C PHE A 23 -18.07 -0.50 -1.20
N SER A 24 -17.44 0.62 -0.95
CA SER A 24 -16.96 1.46 -2.04
C SER A 24 -15.94 0.64 -2.82
N ASN A 25 -16.08 0.62 -4.15
CA ASN A 25 -15.09 -0.02 -5.00
C ASN A 25 -13.73 0.63 -4.74
N PRO A 26 -12.65 -0.17 -4.59
CA PRO A 26 -11.34 0.38 -4.36
C PRO A 26 -10.91 1.30 -5.52
N GLU A 27 -10.17 2.35 -5.20
CA GLU A 27 -9.51 3.15 -6.22
C GLU A 27 -8.43 2.29 -6.89
N VAL A 28 -8.43 2.26 -8.22
CA VAL A 28 -7.48 1.47 -9.01
C VAL A 28 -6.91 2.31 -10.15
N TYR A 29 -5.72 1.99 -10.58
CA TYR A 29 -5.16 2.55 -11.81
C TYR A 29 -5.94 2.11 -13.04
N THR A 30 -6.00 2.97 -14.05
CA THR A 30 -6.35 2.57 -15.40
C THR A 30 -5.23 1.71 -16.00
N GLU A 31 -5.53 0.98 -17.08
CA GLU A 31 -4.54 0.19 -17.81
C GLU A 31 -3.35 1.05 -18.27
N GLU A 32 -3.62 2.24 -18.81
CA GLU A 32 -2.59 3.20 -19.25
C GLU A 32 -1.70 3.69 -18.09
N GLU A 33 -2.29 3.91 -16.93
CA GLU A 33 -1.55 4.32 -15.72
C GLU A 33 -0.67 3.18 -15.20
N MET A 34 -1.18 1.94 -15.21
CA MET A 34 -0.38 0.75 -14.84
C MET A 34 0.82 0.57 -15.78
N GLU A 35 0.61 0.66 -17.09
CA GLU A 35 1.69 0.56 -18.09
C GLU A 35 2.75 1.67 -17.89
N ALA A 36 2.31 2.89 -17.57
CA ALA A 36 3.23 4.01 -17.33
C ALA A 36 4.08 3.78 -16.06
N VAL A 37 3.48 3.27 -14.97
CA VAL A 37 4.18 2.97 -13.73
C VAL A 37 5.12 1.78 -13.93
N GLU A 38 4.69 0.71 -14.61
CA GLU A 38 5.53 -0.44 -14.93
C GLU A 38 6.74 -0.03 -15.77
N GLY A 39 6.52 0.76 -16.82
CA GLY A 39 7.61 1.28 -17.65
C GLY A 39 8.59 2.14 -16.85
N HIS A 40 8.13 2.91 -15.88
CA HIS A 40 8.98 3.67 -14.96
C HIS A 40 9.79 2.73 -14.04
N ILE A 41 9.15 1.71 -13.48
CA ILE A 41 9.84 0.70 -12.67
C ILE A 41 10.94 0.03 -13.47
N GLU A 42 10.64 -0.43 -14.69
CA GLU A 42 11.61 -1.09 -15.56
C GLU A 42 12.78 -0.18 -15.93
N GLN A 43 12.53 1.08 -16.18
CA GLN A 43 13.56 2.07 -16.53
C GLN A 43 14.56 2.31 -15.39
N TYR A 44 14.10 2.40 -14.14
CA TYR A 44 14.94 2.82 -13.01
C TYR A 44 15.39 1.68 -12.11
N PHE A 45 14.57 0.64 -11.98
CA PHE A 45 14.84 -0.50 -11.09
C PHE A 45 15.14 -1.79 -11.84
N GLY A 46 14.69 -1.93 -13.08
CA GLY A 46 14.87 -3.10 -13.92
C GLY A 46 13.58 -3.90 -14.10
N LYS A 47 13.68 -4.98 -14.86
CA LYS A 47 12.53 -5.76 -15.28
C LYS A 47 11.78 -6.38 -14.10
N VAL A 48 10.47 -6.19 -14.08
CA VAL A 48 9.58 -6.89 -13.15
C VAL A 48 9.46 -8.35 -13.57
N GLU A 49 9.84 -9.28 -12.71
CA GLU A 49 9.72 -10.72 -12.99
C GLU A 49 8.50 -11.36 -12.33
N ASN A 50 8.10 -10.85 -11.18
CA ASN A 50 6.97 -11.36 -10.42
C ASN A 50 6.16 -10.22 -9.81
N VAL A 51 4.88 -10.48 -9.57
CA VAL A 51 3.98 -9.56 -8.88
C VAL A 51 3.30 -10.31 -7.74
N PHE A 52 3.35 -9.76 -6.55
CA PHE A 52 2.58 -10.24 -5.42
C PHE A 52 1.24 -9.51 -5.40
N HIS A 53 0.20 -10.16 -5.90
CA HIS A 53 -1.13 -9.58 -6.03
C HIS A 53 -1.85 -9.46 -4.69
N GLU A 54 -2.56 -8.38 -4.51
CA GLU A 54 -3.48 -8.20 -3.40
C GLU A 54 -4.80 -8.92 -3.68
N LEU A 55 -5.25 -9.73 -2.72
CA LEU A 55 -6.49 -10.50 -2.89
C LEU A 55 -7.74 -9.76 -2.41
N VAL A 56 -7.58 -8.85 -1.45
CA VAL A 56 -8.67 -8.07 -0.85
C VAL A 56 -8.21 -6.65 -0.68
N SER A 57 -8.93 -5.72 -1.27
CA SER A 57 -8.59 -4.30 -1.29
C SER A 57 -9.74 -3.50 -0.68
N PRO A 58 -9.58 -2.95 0.54
CA PRO A 58 -10.64 -2.21 1.21
C PRO A 58 -10.84 -0.78 0.67
N ASP A 59 -9.79 -0.17 0.13
CA ASP A 59 -9.72 1.24 -0.25
C ASP A 59 -9.02 1.46 -1.60
N ILE A 60 -7.74 1.10 -1.69
CA ILE A 60 -6.93 1.06 -2.92
C ILE A 60 -6.47 -0.37 -3.16
N HIS A 61 -6.26 -0.73 -4.43
CA HIS A 61 -5.65 -2.01 -4.78
C HIS A 61 -4.15 -1.84 -4.94
N VAL A 62 -3.36 -2.50 -4.08
CA VAL A 62 -1.90 -2.36 -4.05
C VAL A 62 -1.22 -3.71 -4.27
N ASP A 63 -0.70 -3.90 -5.46
CA ASP A 63 0.19 -5.00 -5.79
C ASP A 63 1.64 -4.66 -5.45
N ILE A 64 2.50 -5.67 -5.32
CA ILE A 64 3.93 -5.49 -5.11
C ILE A 64 4.68 -6.12 -6.28
N CYS A 65 5.29 -5.26 -7.09
CA CYS A 65 6.19 -5.66 -8.18
C CYS A 65 7.54 -6.07 -7.61
N ILE A 66 8.09 -7.19 -8.07
CA ILE A 66 9.36 -7.75 -7.62
C ILE A 66 10.36 -7.67 -8.77
N VAL A 67 11.41 -6.87 -8.56
CA VAL A 67 12.56 -6.77 -9.45
C VAL A 67 13.71 -7.56 -8.84
N PRO A 68 14.20 -8.62 -9.52
CA PRO A 68 15.23 -9.50 -8.98
C PRO A 68 16.62 -8.83 -8.96
N PRO A 69 17.57 -9.41 -8.19
CA PRO A 69 18.98 -9.03 -8.25
C PRO A 69 19.56 -9.24 -9.66
N THR A 70 20.55 -8.43 -9.98
CA THR A 70 21.38 -8.58 -11.18
C THR A 70 22.85 -8.58 -10.81
N GLU A 71 23.75 -8.84 -11.76
CA GLU A 71 25.21 -8.77 -11.52
C GLU A 71 25.66 -7.37 -11.07
N GLU A 72 24.93 -6.32 -11.49
CA GLU A 72 25.23 -4.93 -11.13
C GLU A 72 24.53 -4.49 -9.84
N ARG A 73 23.45 -5.17 -9.46
CA ARG A 73 22.63 -4.86 -8.28
C ARG A 73 22.33 -6.15 -7.51
N ASP A 74 23.10 -6.41 -6.49
CA ASP A 74 23.00 -7.61 -5.66
C ASP A 74 21.92 -7.45 -4.57
N TYR A 75 20.69 -7.06 -5.00
CA TYR A 75 19.53 -6.92 -4.12
C TYR A 75 18.21 -6.97 -4.91
N TYR A 76 17.16 -7.44 -4.23
CA TYR A 76 15.79 -7.28 -4.72
C TYR A 76 15.32 -5.85 -4.56
N THR A 77 14.50 -5.38 -5.48
CA THR A 77 13.69 -4.17 -5.29
C THR A 77 12.21 -4.57 -5.32
N LEU A 78 11.47 -4.24 -4.26
CA LEU A 78 10.03 -4.36 -4.22
C LEU A 78 9.44 -2.98 -4.41
N VAL A 79 8.48 -2.86 -5.31
CA VAL A 79 7.81 -1.58 -5.62
C VAL A 79 6.31 -1.78 -5.54
N THR A 80 5.61 -0.86 -4.87
CA THR A 80 4.14 -0.85 -4.91
C THR A 80 3.64 -0.52 -6.31
N MET A 81 2.48 -1.05 -6.66
CA MET A 81 1.74 -0.74 -7.88
C MET A 81 0.28 -0.52 -7.50
N GLY A 82 -0.18 0.72 -7.56
CA GLY A 82 -1.55 1.07 -7.24
C GLY A 82 -1.74 2.07 -6.10
N MET A 83 -0.72 2.37 -5.31
CA MET A 83 -0.79 3.40 -4.28
C MET A 83 -1.16 4.76 -4.89
N GLY A 84 -0.57 5.11 -6.02
CA GLY A 84 -0.81 6.37 -6.70
C GLY A 84 -2.16 6.46 -7.41
N ALA A 85 -3.03 5.45 -7.36
CA ALA A 85 -4.43 5.58 -7.78
C ALA A 85 -5.14 6.61 -6.89
N HIS A 86 -4.83 6.61 -5.60
CA HIS A 86 -5.26 7.65 -4.66
C HIS A 86 -4.42 8.93 -4.81
N ARG A 87 -5.08 10.09 -4.86
CA ARG A 87 -4.39 11.39 -4.84
C ARG A 87 -4.21 11.85 -3.40
N MET A 88 -2.95 11.92 -2.97
CA MET A 88 -2.60 12.40 -1.65
C MET A 88 -2.92 13.89 -1.50
N ASN A 89 -3.27 14.30 -0.28
CA ASN A 89 -3.46 15.70 0.09
C ASN A 89 -2.11 16.39 0.27
N VAL A 90 -1.69 17.13 -0.76
CA VAL A 90 -0.39 17.85 -0.78
C VAL A 90 -0.65 19.32 -0.43
N PRO A 91 0.15 19.92 0.47
CA PRO A 91 0.07 21.35 0.76
C PRO A 91 0.18 22.21 -0.50
N GLU A 92 -0.58 23.31 -0.55
CA GLU A 92 -0.65 24.19 -1.72
C GLU A 92 0.72 24.74 -2.15
N GLU A 93 1.61 24.97 -1.18
CA GLU A 93 2.98 25.44 -1.41
C GLU A 93 3.84 24.43 -2.19
N LEU A 94 3.40 23.17 -2.24
CA LEU A 94 4.12 22.08 -2.91
C LEU A 94 3.40 21.61 -4.19
N ALA A 95 2.28 22.22 -4.56
CA ALA A 95 1.49 21.82 -5.71
C ALA A 95 2.27 21.85 -7.04
N GLU A 96 3.25 22.75 -7.16
CA GLU A 96 4.12 22.85 -8.33
C GLU A 96 4.95 21.58 -8.59
N TYR A 97 5.25 20.81 -7.54
CA TYR A 97 6.07 19.60 -7.62
C TYR A 97 5.25 18.34 -8.01
N LYS A 98 3.93 18.45 -8.10
CA LYS A 98 3.03 17.34 -8.50
C LYS A 98 3.26 16.06 -7.70
N LEU A 99 3.28 16.19 -6.38
CA LEU A 99 3.57 15.09 -5.43
C LEU A 99 2.31 14.33 -4.99
N GLU A 100 1.18 14.52 -5.66
CA GLU A 100 -0.10 13.92 -5.29
C GLU A 100 -0.15 12.41 -5.50
N ARG A 101 0.74 11.87 -6.31
CA ARG A 101 0.81 10.45 -6.62
C ARG A 101 2.23 9.94 -6.42
N ALA A 102 2.35 8.78 -5.80
CA ALA A 102 3.63 8.14 -5.56
C ALA A 102 3.48 6.62 -5.49
N GLU A 103 4.56 5.92 -5.71
CA GLU A 103 4.75 4.53 -5.35
C GLU A 103 5.91 4.41 -4.36
N LEU A 104 5.90 3.35 -3.56
CA LEU A 104 6.93 3.07 -2.57
C LEU A 104 7.85 1.97 -3.08
N ALA A 105 9.13 2.07 -2.73
CA ALA A 105 10.10 1.04 -3.03
C ALA A 105 10.95 0.69 -1.81
N ILE A 106 11.32 -0.59 -1.68
CA ILE A 106 12.26 -1.08 -0.66
C ILE A 106 13.27 -2.03 -1.30
N ALA A 107 14.54 -1.91 -0.90
CA ALA A 107 15.59 -2.84 -1.31
C ALA A 107 15.77 -3.93 -0.24
N LEU A 108 15.90 -5.18 -0.67
CA LEU A 108 16.12 -6.35 0.19
C LEU A 108 17.33 -7.13 -0.27
N PRO A 109 18.09 -7.77 0.63
CA PRO A 109 19.21 -8.61 0.26
C PRO A 109 18.87 -9.67 -0.80
N ALA A 110 19.85 -10.05 -1.63
CA ALA A 110 19.65 -11.03 -2.70
C ALA A 110 19.26 -12.44 -2.21
N ASP A 111 19.53 -12.76 -0.97
CA ASP A 111 19.15 -14.02 -0.32
C ASP A 111 17.77 -13.97 0.35
N TRP A 112 17.00 -12.88 0.17
CA TRP A 112 15.67 -12.74 0.72
C TRP A 112 14.69 -13.74 0.11
N LYS A 113 13.90 -14.40 0.97
CA LYS A 113 12.97 -15.44 0.52
C LYS A 113 11.64 -14.85 0.10
N LEU A 114 11.40 -14.75 -1.20
CA LEU A 114 10.16 -14.24 -1.81
C LEU A 114 9.29 -15.35 -2.44
N VAL A 115 9.48 -16.61 -2.03
CA VAL A 115 8.63 -17.70 -2.48
C VAL A 115 7.35 -17.78 -1.65
N GLN A 116 6.28 -18.30 -2.25
CA GLN A 116 4.94 -18.29 -1.64
C GLN A 116 4.90 -18.95 -0.25
N GLU A 117 5.66 -20.03 -0.06
CA GLU A 117 5.74 -20.71 1.23
C GLU A 117 6.33 -19.84 2.34
N SER A 118 7.23 -18.92 1.98
CA SER A 118 7.87 -18.01 2.93
C SER A 118 6.97 -16.84 3.30
N MET A 119 5.91 -16.56 2.53
CA MET A 119 5.00 -15.44 2.80
C MET A 119 4.11 -15.64 4.02
N GLN A 120 4.03 -16.87 4.56
CA GLN A 120 3.35 -17.16 5.82
C GLN A 120 4.24 -16.90 7.05
N ASP A 121 5.53 -16.65 6.84
CA ASP A 121 6.52 -16.38 7.89
C ASP A 121 6.82 -14.87 7.92
N GLU A 122 6.47 -14.22 9.03
CA GLU A 122 6.66 -12.78 9.21
C GLU A 122 8.13 -12.35 9.05
N ARG A 123 9.09 -13.23 9.27
CA ARG A 123 10.52 -12.96 9.04
C ARG A 123 10.84 -12.58 7.59
N TRP A 124 10.01 -13.03 6.64
CA TRP A 124 10.17 -12.77 5.21
C TRP A 124 9.07 -11.85 4.65
N TYR A 125 7.90 -11.83 5.30
CA TYR A 125 6.73 -11.09 4.82
C TYR A 125 6.70 -9.62 5.27
N TRP A 126 7.36 -9.27 6.38
CA TRP A 126 7.26 -7.93 6.97
C TRP A 126 7.53 -6.76 5.99
N PRO A 127 8.46 -6.84 4.98
CA PRO A 127 8.64 -5.72 4.06
C PRO A 127 7.43 -5.49 3.15
N ILE A 128 6.76 -6.57 2.71
CA ILE A 128 5.54 -6.49 1.92
C ILE A 128 4.42 -5.88 2.76
N ARG A 129 4.26 -6.34 4.00
CA ARG A 129 3.30 -5.78 4.94
C ARG A 129 3.57 -4.29 5.19
N LEU A 130 4.83 -3.92 5.41
CA LEU A 130 5.23 -2.53 5.60
C LEU A 130 4.83 -1.66 4.41
N LEU A 131 5.17 -2.06 3.19
CA LEU A 131 4.79 -1.33 1.98
C LEU A 131 3.28 -1.14 1.87
N LYS A 132 2.48 -2.19 2.14
CA LYS A 132 1.02 -2.12 2.08
C LYS A 132 0.41 -1.20 3.14
N VAL A 133 0.98 -1.18 4.34
CA VAL A 133 0.55 -0.28 5.42
C VAL A 133 0.91 1.18 5.08
N LEU A 134 2.13 1.43 4.61
CA LEU A 134 2.58 2.77 4.23
C LEU A 134 1.80 3.32 3.03
N ALA A 135 1.46 2.46 2.05
CA ALA A 135 0.68 2.87 0.89
C ALA A 135 -0.71 3.40 1.28
N ARG A 136 -1.26 2.96 2.40
CA ARG A 136 -2.57 3.39 2.92
C ARG A 136 -2.50 4.55 3.92
N LEU A 137 -1.30 4.91 4.36
CA LEU A 137 -1.14 5.98 5.33
C LEU A 137 -1.72 7.33 4.86
N PRO A 138 -1.54 7.75 3.59
CA PRO A 138 -2.14 8.98 3.10
C PRO A 138 -3.67 9.00 3.18
N ILE A 139 -4.33 7.87 2.92
CA ILE A 139 -5.78 7.74 3.05
C ILE A 139 -6.20 7.85 4.52
N ALA A 140 -5.53 7.11 5.39
CA ALA A 140 -5.87 7.04 6.81
C ALA A 140 -5.65 8.36 7.55
N THR A 141 -4.72 9.21 7.08
CA THR A 141 -4.32 10.45 7.76
C THR A 141 -4.61 11.72 6.98
N ASP A 142 -5.17 11.59 5.75
CA ASP A 142 -5.42 12.70 4.82
C ASP A 142 -4.17 13.58 4.62
N THR A 143 -3.02 12.96 4.37
CA THR A 143 -1.72 13.63 4.21
C THR A 143 -0.97 13.15 2.97
N SER A 144 0.18 13.77 2.70
CA SER A 144 1.12 13.28 1.70
C SER A 144 2.36 12.64 2.34
N LEU A 145 3.00 11.71 1.66
CA LEU A 145 4.24 11.08 2.11
C LEU A 145 5.50 11.95 1.83
N GLY A 146 5.35 13.08 1.17
CA GLY A 146 6.47 13.92 0.72
C GLY A 146 7.33 14.55 1.82
N PHE A 147 6.82 14.68 3.05
CA PHE A 147 7.51 15.16 4.23
C PHE A 147 7.40 14.18 5.38
N ALA A 148 7.74 12.97 5.08
CA ALA A 148 7.90 11.78 5.89
C ALA A 148 7.38 11.87 7.34
N PRO A 149 6.17 11.43 7.62
CA PRO A 149 5.88 11.01 8.97
C PRO A 149 6.72 9.77 9.25
N THR A 150 7.55 9.83 10.29
CA THR A 150 8.19 8.63 10.82
C THR A 150 7.10 7.72 11.34
N MET A 151 7.01 6.49 10.82
CA MET A 151 6.12 5.49 11.37
C MET A 151 6.89 4.65 12.40
N ASP A 152 6.49 4.75 13.66
CA ASP A 152 7.04 3.93 14.75
C ASP A 152 6.17 2.69 14.95
N ASN A 153 6.72 1.52 14.71
CA ASN A 153 6.07 0.24 14.95
C ASN A 153 6.08 -0.17 16.43
N LYS A 154 6.76 0.59 17.30
CA LYS A 154 6.94 0.34 18.76
C LYS A 154 7.64 -0.98 19.10
N ALA A 155 7.79 -1.87 18.15
CA ALA A 155 8.51 -3.15 18.24
C ALA A 155 9.25 -3.39 16.93
N ASN A 156 10.18 -4.34 16.91
CA ASN A 156 10.81 -4.74 15.67
C ASN A 156 9.77 -5.23 14.67
N PHE A 157 9.96 -4.94 13.37
CA PHE A 157 9.04 -5.39 12.32
C PHE A 157 8.92 -6.91 12.26
N ALA A 158 10.01 -7.63 12.57
CA ALA A 158 10.05 -9.08 12.73
C ALA A 158 11.20 -9.50 13.64
N GLU A 159 11.28 -10.79 14.00
CA GLU A 159 12.32 -11.34 14.86
C GLU A 159 13.74 -11.23 14.25
N ASN A 160 13.84 -11.25 12.93
CA ASN A 160 15.11 -11.22 12.20
C ASN A 160 15.61 -9.80 11.88
N THR A 161 14.94 -8.76 12.37
CA THR A 161 15.35 -7.36 12.16
C THR A 161 15.35 -6.60 13.47
N LYS A 162 16.18 -5.57 13.56
CA LYS A 162 16.16 -4.58 14.66
C LYS A 162 15.43 -3.29 14.26
N LEU A 163 14.92 -3.24 13.03
CA LEU A 163 14.16 -2.08 12.56
C LEU A 163 12.81 -2.04 13.26
N CYS A 164 12.48 -0.93 13.87
CA CYS A 164 11.22 -0.69 14.57
C CYS A 164 10.51 0.58 14.11
N ALA A 165 11.12 1.33 13.20
CA ALA A 165 10.55 2.52 12.59
C ALA A 165 11.07 2.66 11.16
N ASP A 166 10.33 3.38 10.34
CA ASP A 166 10.72 3.73 8.99
C ASP A 166 10.56 5.23 8.74
N ILE A 167 11.31 5.72 7.77
CA ILE A 167 11.25 7.10 7.26
C ILE A 167 11.27 7.01 5.75
N PRO A 168 10.13 7.15 5.06
CA PRO A 168 10.13 7.24 3.61
C PRO A 168 10.98 8.42 3.14
N THR A 169 11.86 8.19 2.20
CA THR A 169 12.71 9.23 1.62
C THR A 169 12.53 9.26 0.11
N CYS A 170 12.51 10.47 -0.47
CA CYS A 170 12.55 10.60 -1.91
C CYS A 170 13.99 10.35 -2.38
N PRO A 171 14.25 9.42 -3.31
CA PRO A 171 15.58 9.27 -3.89
C PRO A 171 15.96 10.57 -4.58
N LYS A 172 17.14 11.09 -4.28
CA LYS A 172 17.68 12.26 -5.00
C LYS A 172 17.98 11.82 -6.43
N SER A 173 17.35 12.48 -7.41
CA SER A 173 17.78 12.36 -8.79
C SER A 173 19.24 12.82 -8.85
N THR A 174 20.16 11.93 -9.19
CA THR A 174 21.49 12.35 -9.62
C THR A 174 21.32 13.02 -10.98
N GLU A 175 21.17 14.33 -10.98
CA GLU A 175 21.45 15.10 -12.20
C GLU A 175 22.89 14.79 -12.57
N GLN A 176 23.07 14.00 -13.62
CA GLN A 176 24.36 13.93 -14.28
C GLN A 176 24.57 15.31 -14.90
N GLY A 177 25.36 16.13 -14.22
CA GLY A 177 25.89 17.37 -14.76
C GLY A 177 26.68 17.04 -16.00
N GLY A 178 26.06 17.24 -17.15
CA GLY A 178 26.78 17.35 -18.40
C GLY A 178 27.48 18.69 -18.43
N GLU A 179 28.74 18.73 -18.05
CA GLU A 179 29.63 19.81 -18.46
C GLU A 179 30.12 19.50 -19.88
N ALA A 180 29.79 20.42 -20.77
CA ALA A 180 30.38 20.50 -22.12
C ALA A 180 31.71 21.23 -22.06
#